data_44e68d4a067b3e217ba729dc3965c245
#
_entry.id   44e68d4a067b3e217ba729dc3965c245
#
_cell.length_a   1.000
_cell.length_b   1.000
_cell.length_c   1.000
_cell.angle_alpha   90.00
_cell.angle_beta   90.00
_cell.angle_gamma   90.00
#
_symmetry.space_group_name_H-M   'P 1'
#
loop_
_entity.id
_entity.type
_entity.pdbx_description
1 polymer ?
#
loop_
_entity_poly.entity_id
_entity_poly.type
_entity_poly.pdbx_seq_one_letter_code
_entity_poly.pdbx_strand_id
1 'polypeptide(L)'
;MAITGTGTKADPWIVHNYDEIKDVFQNRVTSDNLYAKLANDINCNDYGDTWEWETIAVYANWNFEFDLDGHTIKNIMIKSGNSLFYGKSTVNVIRNGKILNVFNNSGASVIDGNGLTLKDISMSVNGAGLTSYAFNQISMNNCAVYFKSNKLNNEVFLRANITSPFKNTDFYLDISNVNSKKIFGGSSNYLTIDNCRISGKLRGALVNKYLSLGGARNSVIEVDTTLADCVSAQTIFSDVSTGIINTEISPNLTGGTSGLTACTTAQMRDADYLNSIGFTVVKVGE
;
A
#
# COMPACT_ATOMS: atom_id res chain seq x y z
N MET A 1 -16.95 2.25 -26.27
CA MET A 1 -18.17 2.96 -25.78
C MET A 1 -17.77 4.39 -25.50
N ALA A 2 -18.69 5.34 -25.54
CA ALA A 2 -18.33 6.73 -25.25
C ALA A 2 -18.46 7.01 -23.75
N ILE A 3 -17.58 7.87 -23.20
CA ILE A 3 -17.68 8.39 -21.85
C ILE A 3 -19.06 9.04 -21.65
N THR A 4 -19.75 8.69 -20.58
CA THR A 4 -21.04 9.25 -20.18
C THR A 4 -20.95 9.86 -18.79
N GLY A 5 -21.98 10.62 -18.39
CA GLY A 5 -22.02 11.33 -17.11
C GLY A 5 -21.57 12.79 -17.21
N THR A 6 -21.59 13.47 -16.07
CA THR A 6 -21.23 14.91 -15.95
C THR A 6 -20.05 15.14 -14.98
N GLY A 7 -19.52 14.07 -14.38
CA GLY A 7 -18.40 14.15 -13.44
C GLY A 7 -18.77 14.63 -12.05
N THR A 8 -20.05 14.70 -11.73
CA THR A 8 -20.54 15.03 -10.39
C THR A 8 -20.69 13.75 -9.54
N LYS A 9 -20.83 13.87 -8.25
CA LYS A 9 -21.04 12.71 -7.36
C LYS A 9 -22.34 11.97 -7.67
N ALA A 10 -23.37 12.67 -8.11
CA ALA A 10 -24.67 12.09 -8.48
C ALA A 10 -24.67 11.46 -9.88
N ASP A 11 -23.78 11.93 -10.75
CA ASP A 11 -23.65 11.50 -12.14
C ASP A 11 -22.16 11.48 -12.53
N PRO A 12 -21.39 10.47 -12.03
CA PRO A 12 -19.96 10.38 -12.28
C PRO A 12 -19.64 10.11 -13.74
N TRP A 13 -18.45 10.48 -14.20
CA TRP A 13 -17.94 10.05 -15.49
C TRP A 13 -17.80 8.53 -15.51
N ILE A 14 -18.46 7.86 -16.44
CA ILE A 14 -18.37 6.41 -16.63
C ILE A 14 -17.27 6.13 -17.66
N VAL A 15 -16.24 5.41 -17.25
CA VAL A 15 -15.05 5.11 -18.05
C VAL A 15 -14.89 3.60 -18.24
N HIS A 16 -14.45 3.17 -19.44
CA HIS A 16 -14.42 1.78 -19.85
C HIS A 16 -13.00 1.26 -20.16
N ASN A 17 -12.03 2.16 -20.32
CA ASN A 17 -10.67 1.81 -20.70
C ASN A 17 -9.67 2.86 -20.20
N TYR A 18 -8.38 2.57 -20.37
CA TYR A 18 -7.30 3.46 -19.92
C TYR A 18 -7.38 4.86 -20.55
N ASP A 19 -7.64 4.95 -21.87
CA ASP A 19 -7.64 6.23 -22.57
C ASP A 19 -8.76 7.14 -22.07
N GLU A 20 -9.91 6.55 -21.76
CA GLU A 20 -11.05 7.26 -21.17
C GLU A 20 -10.74 7.73 -19.74
N ILE A 21 -10.06 6.89 -18.92
CA ILE A 21 -9.58 7.32 -17.60
C ILE A 21 -8.66 8.53 -17.77
N LYS A 22 -7.66 8.41 -18.67
CA LYS A 22 -6.69 9.48 -18.91
C LYS A 22 -7.38 10.77 -19.40
N ASP A 23 -8.32 10.66 -20.34
CA ASP A 23 -9.08 11.80 -20.84
C ASP A 23 -9.89 12.50 -19.75
N VAL A 24 -10.60 11.73 -18.90
CA VAL A 24 -11.38 12.28 -17.79
C VAL A 24 -10.50 13.04 -16.80
N PHE A 25 -9.39 12.42 -16.37
CA PHE A 25 -8.53 13.01 -15.34
C PHE A 25 -7.63 14.16 -15.83
N GLN A 26 -7.31 14.19 -17.12
CA GLN A 26 -6.42 15.21 -17.68
C GLN A 26 -7.15 16.33 -18.42
N ASN A 27 -8.27 16.04 -19.10
CA ASN A 27 -8.89 16.97 -20.03
C ASN A 27 -10.30 17.41 -19.62
N ARG A 28 -11.03 16.64 -18.78
CA ARG A 28 -12.43 16.93 -18.44
C ARG A 28 -12.64 17.54 -17.07
N VAL A 29 -11.58 17.83 -16.38
CA VAL A 29 -11.68 18.46 -15.06
C VAL A 29 -12.04 19.93 -15.24
N THR A 30 -13.26 20.28 -14.94
CA THR A 30 -13.81 21.64 -15.10
C THR A 30 -14.20 22.30 -13.77
N SER A 31 -14.08 21.56 -12.65
CA SER A 31 -14.50 22.02 -11.32
C SER A 31 -13.56 21.49 -10.23
N ASP A 32 -13.73 21.97 -9.00
CA ASP A 32 -12.91 21.61 -7.85
C ASP A 32 -13.03 20.14 -7.43
N ASN A 33 -14.00 19.39 -7.97
CA ASN A 33 -14.24 17.99 -7.67
C ASN A 33 -14.53 17.20 -8.94
N LEU A 34 -13.86 16.06 -9.09
CA LEU A 34 -14.02 15.11 -10.16
C LEU A 34 -14.50 13.77 -9.60
N TYR A 35 -15.58 13.24 -10.14
CA TYR A 35 -16.06 11.89 -9.82
C TYR A 35 -16.04 11.04 -11.08
N ALA A 36 -15.35 9.90 -11.00
CA ALA A 36 -15.31 8.92 -12.09
C ALA A 36 -15.58 7.51 -11.56
N LYS A 37 -16.17 6.68 -12.40
CA LYS A 37 -16.53 5.30 -12.10
C LYS A 37 -16.11 4.38 -13.23
N LEU A 38 -15.52 3.25 -12.89
CA LEU A 38 -15.16 2.22 -13.86
C LEU A 38 -16.40 1.39 -14.21
N ALA A 39 -16.57 1.09 -15.48
CA ALA A 39 -17.75 0.37 -16.00
C ALA A 39 -17.50 -1.13 -16.24
N ASN A 40 -16.23 -1.54 -16.34
CA ASN A 40 -15.82 -2.92 -16.61
C ASN A 40 -14.36 -3.13 -16.22
N ASP A 41 -13.96 -4.38 -16.16
CA ASP A 41 -12.55 -4.73 -15.96
C ASP A 41 -11.68 -4.23 -17.11
N ILE A 42 -10.46 -3.79 -16.76
CA ILE A 42 -9.42 -3.42 -17.71
C ILE A 42 -8.25 -4.41 -17.58
N ASN A 43 -7.92 -5.06 -18.69
CA ASN A 43 -6.73 -5.88 -18.80
C ASN A 43 -5.71 -5.16 -19.71
N CYS A 44 -4.61 -4.69 -19.13
CA CYS A 44 -3.64 -3.91 -19.89
C CYS A 44 -2.91 -4.69 -20.97
N ASN A 45 -2.91 -6.03 -20.93
CA ASN A 45 -2.40 -6.85 -22.03
C ASN A 45 -3.20 -6.69 -23.30
N ASP A 46 -4.44 -6.23 -23.23
CA ASP A 46 -5.29 -6.03 -24.41
C ASP A 46 -4.82 -4.85 -25.29
N TYR A 47 -3.92 -4.01 -24.77
CA TYR A 47 -3.28 -2.89 -25.50
C TYR A 47 -2.00 -3.31 -26.23
N GLY A 48 -1.51 -4.54 -26.01
CA GLY A 48 -0.31 -5.10 -26.64
C GLY A 48 0.87 -5.27 -25.67
N ASP A 49 1.81 -6.13 -26.05
CA ASP A 49 2.91 -6.59 -25.18
C ASP A 49 3.91 -5.49 -24.79
N THR A 50 3.98 -4.42 -25.54
CA THR A 50 4.89 -3.29 -25.31
C THR A 50 4.20 -2.06 -24.74
N TRP A 51 2.90 -2.16 -24.47
CA TRP A 51 2.15 -1.04 -23.93
C TRP A 51 2.51 -0.77 -22.47
N GLU A 52 2.68 0.48 -22.12
CA GLU A 52 3.05 0.92 -20.79
C GLU A 52 2.07 1.96 -20.25
N TRP A 53 1.75 1.83 -18.97
CA TRP A 53 0.91 2.77 -18.25
C TRP A 53 1.67 4.08 -18.00
N GLU A 54 1.18 5.18 -18.50
CA GLU A 54 1.61 6.51 -18.14
C GLU A 54 0.79 7.02 -16.94
N THR A 55 1.40 7.88 -16.14
CA THR A 55 0.75 8.39 -14.93
C THR A 55 -0.59 9.04 -15.21
N ILE A 56 -1.64 8.58 -14.56
CA ILE A 56 -2.90 9.32 -14.46
C ILE A 56 -2.70 10.40 -13.41
N ALA A 57 -2.55 11.65 -13.85
CA ALA A 57 -2.18 12.75 -12.98
C ALA A 57 -3.29 13.79 -12.92
N VAL A 58 -3.62 14.22 -11.70
CA VAL A 58 -4.42 15.41 -11.44
C VAL A 58 -3.49 16.50 -10.93
N TYR A 59 -3.09 17.39 -11.82
CA TYR A 59 -2.05 18.41 -11.55
C TYR A 59 -2.52 19.63 -10.75
N ALA A 60 -3.81 19.86 -10.70
CA ALA A 60 -4.38 20.97 -9.93
C ALA A 60 -4.71 20.53 -8.50
N ASN A 61 -4.99 21.49 -7.62
CA ASN A 61 -5.47 21.24 -6.27
C ASN A 61 -6.93 20.73 -6.26
N TRP A 62 -7.30 19.97 -7.26
CA TRP A 62 -8.64 19.42 -7.41
C TRP A 62 -8.78 18.13 -6.63
N ASN A 63 -9.96 17.92 -6.12
CA ASN A 63 -10.32 16.70 -5.46
C ASN A 63 -10.85 15.71 -6.50
N PHE A 64 -10.49 14.44 -6.36
CA PHE A 64 -11.11 13.43 -7.18
C PHE A 64 -11.52 12.20 -6.36
N GLU A 65 -12.54 11.54 -6.83
CA GLU A 65 -12.92 10.21 -6.37
C GLU A 65 -13.06 9.29 -7.59
N PHE A 66 -12.24 8.25 -7.62
CA PHE A 66 -12.30 7.21 -8.63
C PHE A 66 -12.81 5.92 -8.02
N ASP A 67 -14.03 5.57 -8.36
CA ASP A 67 -14.69 4.34 -7.92
C ASP A 67 -14.46 3.25 -8.95
N LEU A 68 -13.76 2.19 -8.56
CA LEU A 68 -13.58 1.03 -9.43
C LEU A 68 -14.84 0.14 -9.49
N ASP A 69 -15.86 0.43 -8.71
CA ASP A 69 -17.18 -0.25 -8.72
C ASP A 69 -17.10 -1.79 -8.65
N GLY A 70 -16.13 -2.31 -7.90
CA GLY A 70 -15.85 -3.75 -7.80
C GLY A 70 -15.01 -4.31 -8.95
N HIS A 71 -14.72 -3.52 -9.98
CA HIS A 71 -13.94 -3.94 -11.13
C HIS A 71 -12.44 -4.02 -10.86
N THR A 72 -11.74 -4.64 -11.81
CA THR A 72 -10.31 -4.92 -11.75
C THR A 72 -9.56 -4.20 -12.88
N ILE A 73 -8.47 -3.52 -12.53
CA ILE A 73 -7.44 -3.11 -13.50
C ILE A 73 -6.25 -4.04 -13.28
N LYS A 74 -5.77 -4.73 -14.32
CA LYS A 74 -4.71 -5.75 -14.17
C LYS A 74 -3.68 -5.74 -15.27
N ASN A 75 -2.54 -6.43 -14.97
CA ASN A 75 -1.40 -6.62 -15.89
C ASN A 75 -0.80 -5.28 -16.34
N ILE A 76 -0.55 -4.42 -15.38
CA ILE A 76 -0.10 -3.06 -15.62
C ILE A 76 1.43 -3.02 -15.66
N MET A 77 2.02 -2.60 -16.76
CA MET A 77 3.44 -2.23 -16.84
C MET A 77 3.57 -0.72 -16.71
N ILE A 78 4.17 -0.24 -15.64
CA ILE A 78 4.37 1.20 -15.45
C ILE A 78 5.55 1.66 -16.29
N LYS A 79 5.32 2.68 -17.12
CA LYS A 79 6.34 3.34 -17.94
C LYS A 79 7.43 3.95 -17.07
N SER A 80 8.66 3.91 -17.54
CA SER A 80 9.79 4.46 -16.82
C SER A 80 9.58 5.94 -16.43
N GLY A 81 9.87 6.26 -15.16
CA GLY A 81 9.65 7.59 -14.59
C GLY A 81 8.21 7.94 -14.22
N ASN A 82 7.27 7.01 -14.42
CA ASN A 82 5.86 7.22 -14.15
C ASN A 82 5.39 6.44 -12.90
N SER A 83 4.18 6.78 -12.43
CA SER A 83 3.41 6.10 -11.38
C SER A 83 2.06 5.69 -11.94
N LEU A 84 1.28 4.87 -11.22
CA LEU A 84 -0.10 4.59 -11.63
C LEU A 84 -0.96 5.86 -11.55
N PHE A 85 -0.95 6.47 -10.39
CA PHE A 85 -1.71 7.67 -10.10
C PHE A 85 -0.83 8.69 -9.39
N TYR A 86 -1.11 9.95 -9.69
CA TYR A 86 -0.51 11.09 -9.03
C TYR A 86 -1.60 12.10 -8.65
N GLY A 87 -1.61 12.51 -7.38
CA GLY A 87 -2.58 13.50 -6.89
C GLY A 87 -1.96 14.45 -5.90
N LYS A 88 -2.36 15.71 -5.92
CA LYS A 88 -1.83 16.79 -5.05
C LYS A 88 -2.77 17.19 -3.91
N SER A 89 -3.95 16.60 -3.80
CA SER A 89 -4.93 16.98 -2.78
C SER A 89 -5.14 15.89 -1.74
N THR A 90 -5.33 16.29 -0.49
CA THR A 90 -5.59 15.40 0.65
C THR A 90 -6.97 14.74 0.65
N VAL A 91 -7.83 15.08 -0.30
CA VAL A 91 -9.20 14.52 -0.46
C VAL A 91 -9.33 13.64 -1.69
N ASN A 92 -8.21 13.28 -2.31
CA ASN A 92 -8.23 12.35 -3.44
C ASN A 92 -8.44 10.92 -2.97
N VAL A 93 -9.37 10.20 -3.60
CA VAL A 93 -9.73 8.82 -3.22
C VAL A 93 -9.78 7.92 -4.45
N ILE A 94 -9.18 6.74 -4.34
CA ILE A 94 -9.40 5.60 -5.24
C ILE A 94 -10.00 4.49 -4.38
N ARG A 95 -11.13 3.93 -4.82
CA ARG A 95 -11.85 3.01 -3.96
C ARG A 95 -12.55 1.86 -4.70
N ASN A 96 -12.91 0.85 -3.89
CA ASN A 96 -13.87 -0.20 -4.23
C ASN A 96 -13.47 -1.01 -5.46
N GLY A 97 -12.37 -1.75 -5.39
CA GLY A 97 -11.96 -2.62 -6.51
C GLY A 97 -10.59 -3.24 -6.36
N LYS A 98 -10.03 -3.66 -7.49
CA LYS A 98 -8.77 -4.38 -7.53
C LYS A 98 -7.79 -3.78 -8.53
N ILE A 99 -6.52 -3.69 -8.15
CA ILE A 99 -5.42 -3.28 -9.00
C ILE A 99 -4.35 -4.38 -8.91
N LEU A 100 -4.29 -5.24 -9.93
CA LEU A 100 -3.56 -6.49 -9.84
C LEU A 100 -2.42 -6.59 -10.87
N ASN A 101 -1.37 -7.32 -10.50
CA ASN A 101 -0.22 -7.58 -11.37
C ASN A 101 0.39 -6.28 -11.90
N VAL A 102 0.70 -5.37 -10.98
CA VAL A 102 1.42 -4.14 -11.31
C VAL A 102 2.91 -4.42 -11.36
N PHE A 103 3.54 -4.17 -12.48
CA PHE A 103 4.99 -4.27 -12.68
C PHE A 103 5.58 -2.87 -12.69
N ASN A 104 6.52 -2.62 -11.78
CA ASN A 104 7.25 -1.36 -11.74
C ASN A 104 8.76 -1.61 -11.78
N ASN A 105 9.34 -1.36 -12.94
CA ASN A 105 10.78 -1.40 -13.17
C ASN A 105 11.39 0.02 -13.28
N SER A 106 10.60 1.05 -13.04
CA SER A 106 10.92 2.41 -13.47
C SER A 106 11.75 3.22 -12.47
N GLY A 107 11.93 2.71 -11.26
CA GLY A 107 12.54 3.50 -10.19
C GLY A 107 11.63 4.55 -9.54
N ALA A 108 10.48 4.87 -10.14
CA ALA A 108 9.48 5.76 -9.57
C ALA A 108 8.56 5.05 -8.59
N SER A 109 7.73 5.79 -7.87
CA SER A 109 6.71 5.22 -6.97
C SER A 109 5.63 4.49 -7.77
N VAL A 110 5.05 3.45 -7.20
CA VAL A 110 3.85 2.79 -7.78
C VAL A 110 2.66 3.74 -7.75
N ILE A 111 2.45 4.37 -6.60
CA ILE A 111 1.49 5.46 -6.44
C ILE A 111 2.20 6.63 -5.77
N ASP A 112 2.09 7.80 -6.36
CA ASP A 112 2.64 9.03 -5.83
C ASP A 112 1.52 10.02 -5.55
N GLY A 113 1.31 10.35 -4.28
CA GLY A 113 0.25 11.24 -3.88
C GLY A 113 0.68 12.16 -2.74
N ASN A 114 0.12 13.36 -2.70
CA ASN A 114 0.22 14.21 -1.53
C ASN A 114 -1.13 14.18 -0.79
N GLY A 115 -1.42 13.02 -0.18
CA GLY A 115 -2.66 12.80 0.56
C GLY A 115 -3.71 11.91 -0.13
N LEU A 116 -3.34 11.23 -1.21
CA LEU A 116 -4.21 10.24 -1.84
C LEU A 116 -4.58 9.12 -0.86
N THR A 117 -5.85 8.79 -0.80
CA THR A 117 -6.37 7.67 -0.01
C THR A 117 -6.78 6.51 -0.92
N LEU A 118 -6.27 5.31 -0.63
CA LEU A 118 -6.82 4.06 -1.13
C LEU A 118 -7.84 3.54 -0.13
N LYS A 119 -9.04 3.18 -0.59
CA LYS A 119 -10.11 2.68 0.26
C LYS A 119 -10.77 1.47 -0.36
N ASP A 120 -10.93 0.39 0.40
CA ASP A 120 -11.55 -0.84 -0.10
C ASP A 120 -10.86 -1.37 -1.38
N ILE A 121 -9.53 -1.38 -1.39
CA ILE A 121 -8.69 -1.78 -2.55
C ILE A 121 -7.88 -3.03 -2.22
N SER A 122 -7.94 -4.02 -3.14
CA SER A 122 -6.96 -5.10 -3.19
C SER A 122 -5.91 -4.81 -4.26
N MET A 123 -4.64 -4.87 -3.89
CA MET A 123 -3.53 -4.54 -4.80
C MET A 123 -2.44 -5.59 -4.77
N SER A 124 -1.91 -5.95 -5.95
CA SER A 124 -0.68 -6.74 -6.04
C SER A 124 0.35 -6.05 -6.92
N VAL A 125 1.58 -5.94 -6.39
CA VAL A 125 2.68 -5.20 -6.99
C VAL A 125 3.93 -6.06 -7.05
N ASN A 126 4.61 -6.03 -8.18
CA ASN A 126 5.96 -6.53 -8.38
C ASN A 126 6.89 -5.34 -8.69
N GLY A 127 7.68 -4.96 -7.69
CA GLY A 127 8.54 -3.78 -7.74
C GLY A 127 10.01 -4.13 -7.99
N ALA A 128 10.32 -4.77 -9.09
CA ALA A 128 11.67 -5.30 -9.37
C ALA A 128 12.78 -4.26 -9.47
N GLY A 129 12.50 -3.00 -9.66
CA GLY A 129 13.48 -1.94 -9.89
C GLY A 129 13.27 -0.66 -9.10
N LEU A 130 12.46 -0.69 -8.04
CA LEU A 130 12.16 0.51 -7.26
C LEU A 130 13.41 1.13 -6.64
N THR A 131 13.69 2.38 -6.99
CA THR A 131 14.74 3.21 -6.39
C THR A 131 14.16 4.29 -5.48
N SER A 132 12.84 4.45 -5.49
CA SER A 132 12.06 5.38 -4.65
C SER A 132 11.07 4.62 -3.77
N TYR A 133 10.12 5.32 -3.18
CA TYR A 133 9.04 4.72 -2.40
C TYR A 133 8.12 3.88 -3.30
N ALA A 134 7.67 2.71 -2.84
CA ALA A 134 6.60 2.01 -3.55
C ALA A 134 5.32 2.84 -3.50
N PHE A 135 5.01 3.36 -2.31
CA PHE A 135 3.86 4.23 -2.07
C PHE A 135 4.31 5.52 -1.38
N ASN A 136 4.15 6.65 -2.05
CA ASN A 136 4.59 7.94 -1.54
C ASN A 136 3.42 8.80 -1.08
N GLN A 137 3.42 9.22 0.18
CA GLN A 137 2.46 10.15 0.79
C GLN A 137 0.98 9.78 0.60
N ILE A 138 0.66 8.51 0.77
CA ILE A 138 -0.70 8.00 0.68
C ILE A 138 -1.20 7.53 2.04
N SER A 139 -2.50 7.33 2.15
CA SER A 139 -3.17 6.60 3.22
C SER A 139 -3.95 5.40 2.68
N MET A 140 -4.21 4.41 3.53
CA MET A 140 -4.98 3.22 3.17
C MET A 140 -6.02 2.92 4.24
N ASN A 141 -7.21 2.52 3.80
CA ASN A 141 -8.27 2.10 4.68
C ASN A 141 -9.01 0.91 4.07
N ASN A 142 -9.09 -0.18 4.82
CA ASN A 142 -9.72 -1.43 4.39
C ASN A 142 -9.10 -1.96 3.08
N CYS A 143 -7.77 -2.06 3.04
CA CYS A 143 -7.02 -2.50 1.86
C CYS A 143 -6.31 -3.82 2.13
N ALA A 144 -6.00 -4.54 1.04
CA ALA A 144 -5.09 -5.68 1.04
C ALA A 144 -3.99 -5.44 0.01
N VAL A 145 -2.73 -5.42 0.45
CA VAL A 145 -1.59 -5.11 -0.40
C VAL A 145 -0.60 -6.27 -0.39
N TYR A 146 -0.48 -6.95 -1.52
CA TYR A 146 0.58 -7.91 -1.77
C TYR A 146 1.71 -7.21 -2.52
N PHE A 147 2.87 -7.13 -1.89
CA PHE A 147 4.05 -6.50 -2.47
C PHE A 147 5.20 -7.50 -2.56
N LYS A 148 5.68 -7.71 -3.78
CA LYS A 148 6.85 -8.52 -4.04
C LYS A 148 7.96 -7.66 -4.65
N SER A 149 9.19 -7.85 -4.19
CA SER A 149 10.37 -7.22 -4.80
C SER A 149 11.60 -8.09 -4.61
N ASN A 150 12.40 -8.21 -5.65
CA ASN A 150 13.70 -8.85 -5.57
C ASN A 150 14.80 -7.90 -5.03
N LYS A 151 14.53 -6.61 -4.98
CA LYS A 151 15.45 -5.61 -4.50
C LYS A 151 14.68 -4.36 -4.04
N LEU A 152 14.95 -3.93 -2.84
CA LEU A 152 14.51 -2.64 -2.32
C LEU A 152 15.75 -1.77 -2.07
N ASN A 153 16.01 -0.83 -2.97
CA ASN A 153 17.14 0.09 -2.86
C ASN A 153 16.70 1.38 -2.15
N ASN A 154 17.51 1.79 -1.21
CA ASN A 154 17.63 3.12 -0.60
C ASN A 154 16.54 3.63 0.33
N GLU A 155 15.26 3.59 0.08
CA GLU A 155 14.29 4.09 1.05
C GLU A 155 12.92 3.45 0.87
N VAL A 156 12.34 3.09 1.93
CA VAL A 156 10.93 2.97 2.29
C VAL A 156 9.96 2.43 1.24
N PHE A 157 9.48 1.24 1.53
CA PHE A 157 8.31 0.68 0.86
C PHE A 157 7.13 1.67 0.86
N LEU A 158 6.92 2.36 1.98
CA LEU A 158 5.78 3.22 2.16
C LEU A 158 6.15 4.49 2.93
N ARG A 159 5.90 5.65 2.32
CA ARG A 159 5.94 6.96 2.97
C ARG A 159 4.52 7.43 3.23
N ALA A 160 4.15 7.49 4.50
CA ALA A 160 2.82 7.93 4.89
C ALA A 160 2.61 9.45 4.71
N ASN A 161 1.36 9.82 4.50
CA ASN A 161 0.95 11.18 4.80
C ASN A 161 0.88 11.36 6.32
N ILE A 162 1.41 12.47 6.83
CA ILE A 162 1.59 12.77 8.25
C ILE A 162 0.29 12.73 9.07
N THR A 163 -0.85 12.90 8.42
CA THR A 163 -2.13 13.16 9.07
C THR A 163 -3.09 11.98 9.13
N SER A 164 -2.85 10.91 8.40
CA SER A 164 -3.80 9.80 8.32
C SER A 164 -3.15 8.45 8.57
N PRO A 165 -3.53 7.75 9.64
CA PRO A 165 -3.04 6.40 9.91
C PRO A 165 -3.55 5.44 8.83
N PHE A 166 -2.78 4.36 8.60
CA PHE A 166 -3.30 3.20 7.88
C PHE A 166 -4.27 2.45 8.79
N LYS A 167 -5.45 2.11 8.26
CA LYS A 167 -6.49 1.44 9.02
C LYS A 167 -6.99 0.20 8.31
N ASN A 168 -7.31 -0.84 9.09
CA ASN A 168 -7.94 -2.05 8.58
C ASN A 168 -7.24 -2.59 7.33
N THR A 169 -5.91 -2.58 7.30
CA THR A 169 -5.15 -2.89 6.08
C THR A 169 -4.18 -4.03 6.32
N ASP A 170 -4.21 -4.99 5.41
CA ASP A 170 -3.30 -6.12 5.38
C ASP A 170 -2.17 -5.87 4.39
N PHE A 171 -0.94 -5.94 4.89
CA PHE A 171 0.27 -5.91 4.07
C PHE A 171 0.93 -7.28 4.07
N TYR A 172 1.08 -7.86 2.88
CA TYR A 172 1.94 -9.00 2.68
C TYR A 172 3.18 -8.58 1.89
N LEU A 173 4.35 -8.75 2.49
CA LEU A 173 5.63 -8.33 1.93
C LEU A 173 6.48 -9.55 1.58
N ASP A 174 6.86 -9.71 0.32
CA ASP A 174 7.83 -10.71 -0.14
C ASP A 174 9.03 -9.99 -0.77
N ILE A 175 10.01 -9.67 0.08
CA ILE A 175 11.17 -8.86 -0.33
C ILE A 175 12.43 -9.70 -0.13
N SER A 176 13.07 -10.10 -1.23
CA SER A 176 14.20 -11.02 -1.22
C SER A 176 15.57 -10.37 -0.99
N ASN A 177 15.69 -9.06 -1.21
CA ASN A 177 16.94 -8.34 -0.96
C ASN A 177 16.66 -6.94 -0.44
N VAL A 178 16.54 -6.83 0.89
CA VAL A 178 16.32 -5.54 1.54
C VAL A 178 17.66 -4.85 1.76
N ASN A 179 17.90 -3.80 0.99
CA ASN A 179 19.04 -2.90 1.14
C ASN A 179 18.57 -1.51 1.63
N SER A 180 17.49 -1.48 2.37
CA SER A 180 16.87 -0.24 2.83
C SER A 180 17.07 -0.03 4.33
N LYS A 181 17.23 1.23 4.71
CA LYS A 181 17.30 1.62 6.13
C LYS A 181 15.94 1.57 6.82
N LYS A 182 14.85 1.68 6.06
CA LYS A 182 13.48 1.68 6.58
C LYS A 182 12.54 1.01 5.59
N ILE A 183 11.60 0.23 6.06
CA ILE A 183 10.55 -0.37 5.22
C ILE A 183 9.28 0.48 5.28
N PHE A 184 8.94 1.02 6.44
CA PHE A 184 7.82 1.92 6.66
C PHE A 184 8.29 3.25 7.23
N GLY A 185 7.73 4.37 6.79
CA GLY A 185 8.00 5.71 7.30
C GLY A 185 9.07 6.50 6.55
N GLY A 186 9.00 7.81 6.55
CA GLY A 186 9.96 8.73 5.95
C GLY A 186 11.04 9.19 6.95
N SER A 187 11.96 10.06 6.52
CA SER A 187 13.08 10.56 7.33
C SER A 187 12.66 11.30 8.60
N SER A 188 11.47 11.84 8.65
CA SER A 188 10.95 12.63 9.78
C SER A 188 9.55 12.22 10.26
N ASN A 189 8.89 11.29 9.57
CA ASN A 189 7.50 10.92 9.88
C ASN A 189 7.37 9.42 10.03
N TYR A 190 6.86 9.01 11.16
CA TYR A 190 6.57 7.62 11.46
C TYR A 190 5.16 7.27 10.99
N LEU A 191 5.04 6.11 10.36
CA LEU A 191 3.75 5.56 10.00
C LEU A 191 2.99 5.14 11.26
N THR A 192 1.75 5.55 11.38
CA THR A 192 0.81 5.01 12.37
C THR A 192 -0.09 3.98 11.70
N ILE A 193 -0.25 2.81 12.34
CA ILE A 193 -1.15 1.74 11.91
C ILE A 193 -2.20 1.46 12.97
N ASP A 194 -3.44 1.20 12.54
CA ASP A 194 -4.56 0.88 13.40
C ASP A 194 -5.36 -0.28 12.79
N ASN A 195 -5.50 -1.36 13.53
CA ASN A 195 -6.14 -2.58 13.07
C ASN A 195 -5.55 -3.10 11.75
N CYS A 196 -4.23 -3.16 11.66
CA CYS A 196 -3.49 -3.60 10.49
C CYS A 196 -2.74 -4.90 10.75
N ARG A 197 -2.51 -5.66 9.67
CA ARG A 197 -1.60 -6.80 9.67
C ARG A 197 -0.42 -6.51 8.76
N ILE A 198 0.78 -6.79 9.24
CA ILE A 198 2.01 -6.79 8.46
C ILE A 198 2.55 -8.22 8.51
N SER A 199 2.58 -8.89 7.37
CA SER A 199 3.00 -10.28 7.25
C SER A 199 3.93 -10.48 6.06
N GLY A 200 4.44 -11.70 5.88
CA GLY A 200 5.25 -12.08 4.73
C GLY A 200 6.71 -12.36 5.07
N LYS A 201 7.62 -12.08 4.14
CA LYS A 201 9.03 -12.47 4.23
C LYS A 201 9.94 -11.31 3.91
N LEU A 202 10.89 -11.04 4.80
CA LEU A 202 11.96 -10.08 4.56
C LEU A 202 13.29 -10.83 4.53
N ARG A 203 14.05 -10.70 3.45
CA ARG A 203 15.36 -11.31 3.25
C ARG A 203 16.39 -10.27 2.85
N GLY A 204 17.63 -10.47 3.25
CA GLY A 204 18.75 -9.64 2.79
C GLY A 204 19.84 -9.46 3.84
N ALA A 205 21.09 -9.36 3.40
CA ALA A 205 22.31 -9.43 4.18
C ALA A 205 22.71 -8.12 4.90
N LEU A 206 21.94 -7.04 4.84
CA LEU A 206 22.41 -5.75 5.36
C LEU A 206 21.94 -5.43 6.77
N VAL A 207 22.91 -4.98 7.54
CA VAL A 207 22.78 -4.36 8.86
C VAL A 207 21.92 -3.11 8.75
N ASN A 208 20.99 -2.91 9.68
CA ASN A 208 20.11 -1.74 9.80
C ASN A 208 18.83 -1.76 8.95
N LYS A 209 18.04 -2.80 9.08
CA LYS A 209 16.71 -2.88 8.48
C LYS A 209 15.64 -2.55 9.50
N TYR A 210 14.85 -1.54 9.24
CA TYR A 210 13.85 -1.06 10.16
C TYR A 210 12.44 -1.22 9.64
N LEU A 211 11.59 -1.82 10.46
CA LEU A 211 10.19 -1.50 10.48
C LEU A 211 10.04 -0.28 11.38
N SER A 212 9.93 0.90 10.82
CA SER A 212 9.79 2.13 11.58
C SER A 212 8.33 2.54 11.59
N LEU A 213 7.67 2.35 12.73
CA LEU A 213 6.27 2.70 12.92
C LEU A 213 6.17 3.77 14.00
N GLY A 214 5.38 4.81 13.76
CA GLY A 214 5.11 5.86 14.72
C GLY A 214 4.15 5.45 15.83
N GLY A 215 3.30 4.48 15.54
CA GLY A 215 2.38 3.89 16.51
C GLY A 215 1.68 2.67 15.90
N ALA A 216 1.32 1.72 16.75
CA ALA A 216 0.52 0.57 16.37
C ALA A 216 -0.60 0.38 17.37
N ARG A 217 -1.84 0.29 16.89
CA ARG A 217 -3.03 -0.02 17.67
C ARG A 217 -3.69 -1.25 17.09
N ASN A 218 -4.09 -2.19 17.94
CA ASN A 218 -4.82 -3.40 17.52
C ASN A 218 -4.20 -4.08 16.30
N SER A 219 -2.87 -4.10 16.20
CA SER A 219 -2.18 -4.50 14.97
C SER A 219 -1.37 -5.78 15.17
N VAL A 220 -1.23 -6.54 14.08
CA VAL A 220 -0.51 -7.81 14.04
C VAL A 220 0.75 -7.67 13.22
N ILE A 221 1.89 -8.07 13.79
CA ILE A 221 3.18 -8.10 13.08
C ILE A 221 3.68 -9.55 13.05
N GLU A 222 3.68 -10.14 11.86
CA GLU A 222 4.02 -11.54 11.61
C GLU A 222 4.90 -11.64 10.36
N VAL A 223 6.06 -11.01 10.43
CA VAL A 223 7.01 -10.98 9.30
C VAL A 223 8.09 -12.03 9.51
N ASP A 224 8.22 -12.97 8.58
CA ASP A 224 9.27 -13.98 8.63
C ASP A 224 10.65 -13.36 8.35
N THR A 225 11.44 -13.27 9.42
CA THR A 225 12.82 -12.82 9.41
C THR A 225 13.80 -13.92 9.84
N THR A 226 13.34 -15.18 9.90
CA THR A 226 14.16 -16.32 10.37
C THR A 226 15.23 -16.77 9.37
N LEU A 227 15.14 -16.34 8.11
CA LEU A 227 16.05 -16.74 7.06
C LEU A 227 17.47 -16.23 7.32
N ALA A 228 18.45 -17.06 7.00
CA ALA A 228 19.87 -16.84 7.26
C ALA A 228 20.39 -15.49 6.72
N ASP A 229 19.75 -14.95 5.70
CA ASP A 229 20.10 -13.69 5.08
C ASP A 229 19.56 -12.45 5.83
N CYS A 230 18.72 -12.63 6.84
CA CYS A 230 18.17 -11.54 7.62
C CYS A 230 18.95 -11.33 8.92
N VAL A 231 20.02 -10.56 8.87
CA VAL A 231 20.98 -10.43 10.00
C VAL A 231 20.44 -9.54 11.11
N SER A 232 19.65 -8.52 10.78
CA SER A 232 18.94 -7.72 11.80
C SER A 232 17.78 -6.96 11.14
N ALA A 233 16.60 -7.05 11.72
CA ALA A 233 15.48 -6.17 11.45
C ALA A 233 15.05 -5.55 12.79
N GLN A 234 14.86 -4.25 12.82
CA GLN A 234 14.41 -3.57 14.03
C GLN A 234 13.06 -2.95 13.78
N THR A 235 12.16 -3.09 14.73
CA THR A 235 10.92 -2.34 14.79
C THR A 235 11.11 -1.18 15.74
N ILE A 236 10.91 0.02 15.27
CA ILE A 236 10.95 1.22 16.10
C ILE A 236 9.52 1.75 16.19
N PHE A 237 8.98 1.71 17.39
CA PHE A 237 7.70 2.34 17.72
C PHE A 237 7.98 3.54 18.61
N SER A 238 7.39 4.68 18.28
CA SER A 238 7.43 5.88 19.14
C SER A 238 6.23 5.95 20.09
N ASP A 239 5.11 5.34 19.70
CA ASP A 239 3.88 5.32 20.51
C ASP A 239 3.10 4.04 20.18
N VAL A 240 3.15 3.08 21.08
CA VAL A 240 2.48 1.80 20.92
C VAL A 240 1.47 1.65 22.04
N SER A 241 0.21 1.46 21.69
CA SER A 241 -0.84 1.24 22.66
C SER A 241 -1.23 -0.22 22.78
N THR A 242 -1.45 -0.91 21.66
CA THR A 242 -1.86 -2.32 21.65
C THR A 242 -1.46 -3.00 20.34
N GLY A 243 -1.06 -4.24 20.42
CA GLY A 243 -0.73 -5.06 19.27
C GLY A 243 0.00 -6.34 19.67
N ILE A 244 0.15 -7.25 18.73
CA ILE A 244 0.87 -8.50 18.93
C ILE A 244 1.98 -8.66 17.89
N ILE A 245 3.07 -9.29 18.31
CA ILE A 245 4.20 -9.65 17.46
C ILE A 245 4.51 -11.13 17.57
N ASN A 246 4.66 -11.82 16.45
CA ASN A 246 5.08 -13.21 16.45
C ASN A 246 6.61 -13.31 16.66
N THR A 247 7.02 -13.80 17.80
CA THR A 247 8.45 -13.91 18.16
C THR A 247 9.15 -15.10 17.52
N GLU A 248 8.42 -16.09 17.04
CA GLU A 248 9.02 -17.28 16.40
C GLU A 248 9.46 -17.00 14.97
N ILE A 249 8.68 -16.22 14.22
CA ILE A 249 9.00 -15.89 12.83
C ILE A 249 9.54 -14.46 12.65
N SER A 250 9.43 -13.64 13.67
CA SER A 250 9.95 -12.27 13.67
C SER A 250 11.06 -12.05 14.74
N PRO A 251 12.03 -12.99 14.91
CA PRO A 251 13.01 -12.94 16.01
C PRO A 251 13.96 -11.74 15.91
N ASN A 252 14.14 -11.21 14.71
CA ASN A 252 15.04 -10.09 14.44
C ASN A 252 14.36 -8.70 14.60
N LEU A 253 13.06 -8.68 14.89
CA LEU A 253 12.32 -7.44 15.19
C LEU A 253 12.44 -7.14 16.69
N THR A 254 13.59 -6.59 17.11
CA THR A 254 13.95 -6.47 18.54
C THR A 254 13.90 -5.06 19.10
N GLY A 255 13.80 -4.05 18.26
CA GLY A 255 13.81 -2.65 18.69
C GLY A 255 12.41 -2.05 18.82
N GLY A 256 12.11 -1.36 19.94
CA GLY A 256 10.88 -0.59 20.11
C GLY A 256 9.61 -1.42 20.17
N THR A 257 9.69 -2.64 20.70
CA THR A 257 8.52 -3.53 20.89
C THR A 257 7.76 -3.24 22.19
N SER A 258 8.15 -2.21 22.93
CA SER A 258 7.44 -1.75 24.12
C SER A 258 5.96 -1.47 23.79
N GLY A 259 5.04 -2.15 24.48
CA GLY A 259 3.59 -2.06 24.22
C GLY A 259 3.04 -3.12 23.27
N LEU A 260 3.89 -3.90 22.59
CA LEU A 260 3.46 -5.10 21.85
C LEU A 260 3.52 -6.33 22.75
N THR A 261 2.50 -7.17 22.70
CA THR A 261 2.52 -8.47 23.34
C THR A 261 3.24 -9.47 22.46
N ALA A 262 4.29 -10.09 23.01
CA ALA A 262 5.02 -11.15 22.33
C ALA A 262 4.19 -12.45 22.31
N CYS A 263 3.99 -13.03 21.16
CA CYS A 263 3.19 -14.25 20.97
C CYS A 263 3.96 -15.28 20.17
N THR A 264 3.74 -16.56 20.47
CA THR A 264 4.11 -17.67 19.60
C THR A 264 3.12 -17.81 18.45
N THR A 265 3.49 -18.57 17.42
CA THR A 265 2.59 -18.87 16.30
C THR A 265 1.30 -19.56 16.77
N ALA A 266 1.39 -20.46 17.75
CA ALA A 266 0.23 -21.13 18.33
C ALA A 266 -0.70 -20.12 19.04
N GLN A 267 -0.14 -19.24 19.87
CA GLN A 267 -0.89 -18.21 20.58
C GLN A 267 -1.59 -17.22 19.64
N MET A 268 -0.95 -16.85 18.54
CA MET A 268 -1.55 -15.94 17.55
C MET A 268 -2.75 -16.54 16.80
N ARG A 269 -2.91 -17.87 16.86
CA ARG A 269 -4.03 -18.61 16.25
C ARG A 269 -5.06 -19.09 17.26
N ASP A 270 -4.84 -18.82 18.54
CA ASP A 270 -5.73 -19.17 19.64
C ASP A 270 -6.60 -17.97 20.01
N ALA A 271 -7.88 -18.04 19.64
CA ALA A 271 -8.85 -16.98 19.90
C ALA A 271 -9.06 -16.74 21.40
N ASP A 272 -9.05 -17.81 22.21
CA ASP A 272 -9.26 -17.70 23.66
C ASP A 272 -8.05 -17.00 24.31
N TYR A 273 -6.84 -17.35 23.88
CA TYR A 273 -5.64 -16.67 24.33
C TYR A 273 -5.67 -15.18 23.93
N LEU A 274 -5.98 -14.86 22.69
CA LEU A 274 -6.03 -13.47 22.19
C LEU A 274 -7.08 -12.66 22.96
N ASN A 275 -8.25 -13.22 23.20
CA ASN A 275 -9.28 -12.59 24.02
C ASN A 275 -8.82 -12.35 25.46
N SER A 276 -8.07 -13.30 26.04
CA SER A 276 -7.57 -13.18 27.42
C SER A 276 -6.59 -12.04 27.62
N ILE A 277 -5.86 -11.65 26.57
CA ILE A 277 -4.95 -10.50 26.55
C ILE A 277 -5.60 -9.21 26.04
N GLY A 278 -6.93 -9.21 25.83
CA GLY A 278 -7.68 -8.05 25.38
C GLY A 278 -7.52 -7.68 23.91
N PHE A 279 -7.01 -8.60 23.09
CA PHE A 279 -6.85 -8.40 21.66
C PHE A 279 -8.12 -8.81 20.91
N THR A 280 -8.89 -7.84 20.43
CA THR A 280 -10.08 -8.11 19.62
C THR A 280 -9.62 -8.55 18.22
N VAL A 281 -9.82 -9.82 17.92
CA VAL A 281 -9.25 -10.52 16.76
C VAL A 281 -9.52 -9.79 15.45
N VAL A 282 -8.49 -9.23 14.85
CA VAL A 282 -8.40 -9.18 13.39
C VAL A 282 -8.34 -10.65 12.96
N LYS A 283 -9.27 -11.11 12.11
CA LYS A 283 -9.21 -12.46 11.55
C LYS A 283 -7.82 -12.66 10.97
N VAL A 284 -6.99 -13.38 11.69
CA VAL A 284 -5.72 -13.88 11.19
C VAL A 284 -6.11 -14.96 10.21
N GLY A 285 -5.91 -14.71 8.92
CA GLY A 285 -6.49 -15.40 7.81
C GLY A 285 -6.51 -16.93 7.90
N GLU A 286 -7.59 -17.46 7.38
CA GLU A 286 -7.69 -18.85 6.94
C GLU A 286 -6.70 -19.10 5.80
#